data_c3b9f19b9d6daefd2e518aa6b41eedbf
#
_entry.id   c3b9f19b9d6daefd2e518aa6b41eedbf
#
_cell.length_a   1.000
_cell.length_b   1.000
_cell.length_c   1.000
_cell.angle_alpha   90.00
_cell.angle_beta   90.00
_cell.angle_gamma   90.00
#
_symmetry.space_group_name_H-M   'P 1'
#
loop_
_entity.id
_entity.type
_entity.pdbx_description
1 polymer ?
#
loop_
_entity_poly.entity_id
_entity_poly.type
_entity_poly.pdbx_seq_one_letter_code
_entity_poly.pdbx_strand_id
1 'polypeptide(L)'
;RTEREAELDGQVLDEKTRGEVIVSDINPAMLEEGVKRATQRGLKQDQLRWLEGNAEKLPVEEGSVDVYTIAFGLRNVTNTKAAVADAYRCLKPGGKYMILEFSHMENDVLRSVYDFYSFNVIPKLGEIVARDRGSYQYLVESIRKFPRQEQLKEMMQDVGFKHVTYENLTGGMVAIHTGYKTKD
;
A
#
# COMPACT_ATOMS: atom_id res chain seq x y z
N ARG A 1 10.43 24.19 -10.25
CA ARG A 1 10.26 23.47 -11.53
C ARG A 1 11.65 23.22 -12.09
N THR A 2 12.08 21.97 -12.20
CA THR A 2 13.36 21.61 -12.80
C THR A 2 13.22 21.58 -14.32
N GLU A 3 14.31 21.85 -15.07
CA GLU A 3 14.33 21.80 -16.55
C GLU A 3 13.78 20.47 -17.11
N ARG A 4 13.87 19.37 -16.36
CA ARG A 4 13.29 18.07 -16.66
C ARG A 4 11.75 18.02 -16.66
N GLU A 5 11.09 18.84 -15.83
CA GLU A 5 9.62 18.96 -15.81
C GLU A 5 9.10 19.78 -17.00
N ALA A 6 9.91 20.70 -17.51
CA ALA A 6 9.55 21.52 -18.68
C ALA A 6 9.66 20.73 -20.00
N GLU A 7 10.58 19.77 -20.11
CA GLU A 7 10.70 18.91 -21.29
C GLU A 7 9.58 17.87 -21.41
N LEU A 8 8.95 17.49 -20.30
CA LEU A 8 7.81 16.54 -20.30
C LEU A 8 6.47 17.20 -20.71
N ASP A 9 6.36 18.51 -20.59
CA ASP A 9 5.11 19.27 -20.88
C ASP A 9 4.83 19.44 -22.39
N GLY A 10 5.78 19.10 -23.27
CA GLY A 10 5.67 19.24 -24.73
C GLY A 10 5.54 17.94 -25.53
N GLN A 11 5.72 16.79 -24.93
CA GLN A 11 5.53 15.50 -25.62
C GLN A 11 4.05 15.10 -25.56
N VAL A 12 3.35 15.19 -26.67
CA VAL A 12 2.09 14.45 -26.89
C VAL A 12 2.45 12.97 -26.85
N LEU A 13 2.30 12.36 -25.67
CA LEU A 13 2.46 10.91 -25.53
C LEU A 13 1.44 10.24 -26.47
N ASP A 14 1.92 9.43 -27.39
CA ASP A 14 1.10 8.59 -28.26
C ASP A 14 0.14 7.75 -27.37
N GLU A 15 -1.08 7.52 -27.82
CA GLU A 15 -2.08 6.72 -27.08
C GLU A 15 -1.53 5.37 -26.61
N LYS A 16 -0.57 4.81 -27.34
CA LYS A 16 0.12 3.56 -27.00
C LYS A 16 1.13 3.67 -25.83
N THR A 17 1.52 4.88 -25.45
CA THR A 17 2.46 5.13 -24.33
C THR A 17 1.77 5.66 -23.08
N ARG A 18 0.45 5.83 -23.11
CA ARG A 18 -0.32 6.22 -21.93
C ARG A 18 -0.41 5.06 -20.93
N GLY A 19 0.07 5.28 -19.72
CA GLY A 19 -0.09 4.32 -18.63
C GLY A 19 -1.55 4.26 -18.16
N GLU A 20 -2.02 3.07 -17.84
CA GLU A 20 -3.29 2.83 -17.12
C GLU A 20 -2.98 2.61 -15.64
N VAL A 21 -3.83 3.15 -14.76
CA VAL A 21 -3.79 2.90 -13.32
C VAL A 21 -5.03 2.09 -12.93
N ILE A 22 -4.79 0.88 -12.39
CA ILE A 22 -5.84 0.06 -11.79
C ILE A 22 -5.95 0.46 -10.33
N VAL A 23 -7.11 0.99 -9.94
CA VAL A 23 -7.45 1.30 -8.55
C VAL A 23 -8.35 0.20 -8.02
N SER A 24 -7.89 -0.54 -7.03
CA SER A 24 -8.64 -1.67 -6.49
C SER A 24 -8.90 -1.53 -4.99
N ASP A 25 -10.10 -1.90 -4.57
CA ASP A 25 -10.50 -2.06 -3.18
C ASP A 25 -11.51 -3.19 -3.08
N ILE A 26 -11.57 -3.86 -1.93
CA ILE A 26 -12.57 -4.90 -1.65
C ILE A 26 -13.94 -4.29 -1.32
N ASN A 27 -13.97 -3.00 -0.92
CA ASN A 27 -15.17 -2.29 -0.55
C ASN A 27 -15.65 -1.39 -1.71
N PRO A 28 -16.79 -1.69 -2.34
CA PRO A 28 -17.30 -0.88 -3.45
C PRO A 28 -17.60 0.58 -3.06
N ALA A 29 -17.99 0.85 -1.81
CA ALA A 29 -18.21 2.22 -1.36
C ALA A 29 -16.93 3.05 -1.33
N MET A 30 -15.77 2.43 -1.07
CA MET A 30 -14.46 3.09 -1.16
C MET A 30 -14.08 3.41 -2.61
N LEU A 31 -14.42 2.52 -3.55
CA LEU A 31 -14.23 2.77 -4.98
C LEU A 31 -15.10 3.93 -5.47
N GLU A 32 -16.39 3.96 -5.08
CA GLU A 32 -17.30 5.06 -5.41
C GLU A 32 -16.78 6.42 -4.91
N GLU A 33 -16.30 6.45 -3.66
CA GLU A 33 -15.71 7.66 -3.09
C GLU A 33 -14.40 8.04 -3.82
N GLY A 34 -13.61 7.03 -4.20
CA GLY A 34 -12.40 7.22 -5.02
C GLY A 34 -12.71 7.88 -6.36
N VAL A 35 -13.73 7.39 -7.08
CA VAL A 35 -14.20 7.99 -8.35
C VAL A 35 -14.60 9.45 -8.18
N LYS A 36 -15.38 9.77 -7.14
CA LYS A 36 -15.80 11.15 -6.83
C LYS A 36 -14.59 12.06 -6.62
N ARG A 37 -13.63 11.62 -5.79
CA ARG A 37 -12.42 12.42 -5.52
C ARG A 37 -11.52 12.58 -6.74
N ALA A 38 -11.37 11.53 -7.55
CA ALA A 38 -10.60 11.59 -8.79
C ALA A 38 -11.19 12.61 -9.75
N THR A 39 -12.53 12.58 -9.91
CA THR A 39 -13.26 13.54 -10.74
C THR A 39 -13.12 14.98 -10.24
N GLN A 40 -13.29 15.19 -8.93
CA GLN A 40 -13.13 16.52 -8.31
C GLN A 40 -11.72 17.08 -8.45
N ARG A 41 -10.70 16.23 -8.52
CA ARG A 41 -9.30 16.62 -8.72
C ARG A 41 -8.92 16.76 -10.21
N GLY A 42 -9.85 16.54 -11.12
CA GLY A 42 -9.62 16.64 -12.55
C GLY A 42 -8.74 15.53 -13.13
N LEU A 43 -8.67 14.37 -12.46
CA LEU A 43 -7.92 13.23 -12.98
C LEU A 43 -8.65 12.68 -14.22
N LYS A 44 -7.87 12.29 -15.23
CA LYS A 44 -8.39 11.73 -16.48
C LYS A 44 -8.96 10.34 -16.21
N GLN A 45 -10.27 10.20 -16.36
CA GLN A 45 -10.98 8.94 -16.08
C GLN A 45 -10.66 7.83 -17.09
N ASP A 46 -10.25 8.18 -18.30
CA ASP A 46 -9.80 7.25 -19.35
C ASP A 46 -8.47 6.52 -19.01
N GLN A 47 -7.75 7.01 -18.01
CA GLN A 47 -6.52 6.40 -17.51
C GLN A 47 -6.71 5.61 -16.20
N LEU A 48 -7.93 5.61 -15.65
CA LEU A 48 -8.25 4.98 -14.36
C LEU A 48 -9.23 3.83 -14.58
N ARG A 49 -8.82 2.64 -14.21
CA ARG A 49 -9.70 1.46 -14.16
C ARG A 49 -10.01 1.12 -12.71
N TRP A 50 -11.27 1.23 -12.35
CA TRP A 50 -11.76 0.91 -11.01
C TRP A 50 -12.15 -0.56 -10.94
N LEU A 51 -11.64 -1.28 -9.94
CA LEU A 51 -11.76 -2.73 -9.87
C LEU A 51 -12.07 -3.17 -8.43
N GLU A 52 -13.26 -3.74 -8.23
CA GLU A 52 -13.56 -4.42 -6.98
C GLU A 52 -12.76 -5.73 -6.92
N GLY A 53 -12.00 -5.93 -5.84
CA GLY A 53 -11.17 -7.13 -5.72
C GLY A 53 -10.55 -7.30 -4.34
N ASN A 54 -10.36 -8.56 -3.97
CA ASN A 54 -9.60 -8.95 -2.79
C ASN A 54 -8.12 -9.01 -3.15
N ALA A 55 -7.26 -8.32 -2.40
CA ALA A 55 -5.81 -8.30 -2.60
C ALA A 55 -5.17 -9.71 -2.53
N GLU A 56 -5.83 -10.68 -1.89
CA GLU A 56 -5.36 -12.07 -1.84
C GLU A 56 -5.57 -12.83 -3.17
N LYS A 57 -6.44 -12.31 -4.04
CA LYS A 57 -6.72 -12.86 -5.38
C LYS A 57 -7.41 -11.78 -6.22
N LEU A 58 -6.65 -10.86 -6.78
CA LEU A 58 -7.18 -9.82 -7.64
C LEU A 58 -7.61 -10.39 -9.01
N PRO A 59 -8.73 -9.92 -9.58
CA PRO A 59 -9.12 -10.23 -10.94
C PRO A 59 -8.30 -9.42 -11.97
N VAL A 60 -6.98 -9.51 -11.83
CA VAL A 60 -5.96 -8.90 -12.69
C VAL A 60 -5.18 -10.01 -13.35
N GLU A 61 -4.91 -9.87 -14.65
CA GLU A 61 -4.17 -10.85 -15.44
C GLU A 61 -2.74 -11.01 -14.90
N GLU A 62 -2.23 -12.24 -14.95
CA GLU A 62 -0.86 -12.54 -14.57
C GLU A 62 0.14 -11.80 -15.45
N GLY A 63 1.19 -11.25 -14.85
CA GLY A 63 2.26 -10.58 -15.59
C GLY A 63 1.80 -9.37 -16.39
N SER A 64 0.78 -8.64 -15.94
CA SER A 64 0.16 -7.53 -16.69
C SER A 64 0.55 -6.15 -16.17
N VAL A 65 1.00 -6.00 -14.92
CA VAL A 65 1.31 -4.69 -14.32
C VAL A 65 2.80 -4.45 -14.14
N ASP A 66 3.24 -3.23 -14.36
CA ASP A 66 4.64 -2.83 -14.24
C ASP A 66 5.00 -2.46 -12.78
N VAL A 67 4.05 -1.86 -12.07
CA VAL A 67 4.21 -1.44 -10.67
C VAL A 67 2.97 -1.81 -9.88
N TYR A 68 3.14 -2.44 -8.74
CA TYR A 68 2.07 -2.71 -7.78
C TYR A 68 2.36 -1.95 -6.49
N THR A 69 1.36 -1.21 -5.99
CA THR A 69 1.49 -0.49 -4.72
C THR A 69 0.33 -0.81 -3.80
N ILE A 70 0.60 -0.93 -2.51
CA ILE A 70 -0.42 -1.00 -1.48
C ILE A 70 -0.03 -0.07 -0.34
N ALA A 71 -0.97 0.79 0.09
CA ALA A 71 -0.74 1.74 1.17
C ALA A 71 -1.82 1.59 2.24
N PHE A 72 -1.40 1.31 3.47
CA PHE A 72 -2.24 1.19 4.67
C PHE A 72 -3.42 0.19 4.53
N GLY A 73 -3.26 -0.81 3.66
CA GLY A 73 -4.27 -1.82 3.37
C GLY A 73 -3.83 -3.24 3.70
N LEU A 74 -2.52 -3.53 3.63
CA LEU A 74 -2.01 -4.91 3.74
C LEU A 74 -2.26 -5.53 5.12
N ARG A 75 -2.26 -4.74 6.20
CA ARG A 75 -2.58 -5.21 7.55
C ARG A 75 -4.03 -5.69 7.72
N ASN A 76 -4.91 -5.30 6.81
CA ASN A 76 -6.34 -5.64 6.87
C ASN A 76 -6.70 -6.91 6.10
N VAL A 77 -5.76 -7.49 5.33
CA VAL A 77 -5.99 -8.74 4.61
C VAL A 77 -5.95 -9.92 5.60
N THR A 78 -6.72 -10.95 5.32
CA THR A 78 -6.78 -12.15 6.17
C THR A 78 -5.50 -12.97 6.07
N ASN A 79 -4.94 -13.06 4.85
CA ASN A 79 -3.70 -13.79 4.59
C ASN A 79 -2.69 -12.91 3.85
N THR A 80 -1.81 -12.27 4.62
CA THR A 80 -0.77 -11.37 4.11
C THR A 80 0.13 -12.07 3.07
N LYS A 81 0.51 -13.34 3.31
CA LYS A 81 1.37 -14.09 2.37
C LYS A 81 0.66 -14.32 1.02
N ALA A 82 -0.64 -14.60 1.05
CA ALA A 82 -1.44 -14.75 -0.17
C ALA A 82 -1.51 -13.43 -0.96
N ALA A 83 -1.71 -12.30 -0.28
CA ALA A 83 -1.75 -10.99 -0.93
C ALA A 83 -0.38 -10.61 -1.55
N VAL A 84 0.73 -10.91 -0.86
CA VAL A 84 2.08 -10.71 -1.40
C VAL A 84 2.33 -11.61 -2.61
N ALA A 85 1.87 -12.87 -2.57
CA ALA A 85 1.98 -13.81 -3.69
C ALA A 85 1.12 -13.39 -4.89
N ASP A 86 -0.07 -12.86 -4.67
CA ASP A 86 -0.92 -12.38 -5.75
C ASP A 86 -0.35 -11.11 -6.40
N ALA A 87 0.24 -10.19 -5.61
CA ALA A 87 0.98 -9.06 -6.14
C ALA A 87 2.15 -9.51 -7.04
N TYR A 88 2.90 -10.54 -6.63
CA TYR A 88 3.95 -11.14 -7.45
C TYR A 88 3.42 -11.72 -8.75
N ARG A 89 2.29 -12.43 -8.70
CA ARG A 89 1.60 -12.98 -9.87
C ARG A 89 1.24 -11.88 -10.87
N CYS A 90 0.62 -10.79 -10.40
CA CYS A 90 0.17 -9.68 -11.25
C CYS A 90 1.33 -8.95 -11.94
N LEU A 91 2.50 -8.88 -11.31
CA LEU A 91 3.65 -8.14 -11.83
C LEU A 91 4.28 -8.81 -13.06
N LYS A 92 4.63 -7.99 -14.04
CA LYS A 92 5.51 -8.38 -15.15
C LYS A 92 6.91 -8.74 -14.63
N PRO A 93 7.67 -9.56 -15.35
CA PRO A 93 9.11 -9.66 -15.14
C PRO A 93 9.79 -8.28 -15.25
N GLY A 94 10.56 -7.89 -14.23
CA GLY A 94 11.12 -6.54 -14.06
C GLY A 94 10.20 -5.58 -13.27
N GLY A 95 8.99 -6.00 -12.93
CA GLY A 95 8.03 -5.19 -12.20
C GLY A 95 8.41 -4.93 -10.73
N LYS A 96 7.91 -3.84 -10.18
CA LYS A 96 8.21 -3.35 -8.84
C LYS A 96 7.01 -3.45 -7.92
N TYR A 97 7.20 -4.02 -6.74
CA TYR A 97 6.21 -3.98 -5.64
C TYR A 97 6.64 -3.00 -4.57
N MET A 98 5.70 -2.17 -4.10
CA MET A 98 5.92 -1.24 -3.00
C MET A 98 4.78 -1.33 -1.98
N ILE A 99 5.16 -1.44 -0.71
CA ILE A 99 4.23 -1.53 0.43
C ILE A 99 4.54 -0.37 1.36
N LEU A 100 3.58 0.52 1.58
CA LEU A 100 3.63 1.53 2.64
C LEU A 100 2.66 1.10 3.74
N GLU A 101 3.16 0.78 4.93
CA GLU A 101 2.29 0.28 6.00
C GLU A 101 2.81 0.69 7.38
N PHE A 102 1.89 0.74 8.34
CA PHE A 102 2.25 0.84 9.75
C PHE A 102 3.11 -0.36 10.14
N SER A 103 4.08 -0.11 10.99
CA SER A 103 5.05 -1.10 11.39
C SER A 103 5.44 -0.96 12.87
N HIS A 104 6.49 -1.63 13.29
CA HIS A 104 6.92 -1.69 14.68
C HIS A 104 8.12 -0.79 14.91
N MET A 105 8.06 0.06 15.92
CA MET A 105 9.20 0.91 16.31
C MET A 105 10.37 0.05 16.76
N GLU A 106 11.56 0.36 16.28
CA GLU A 106 12.79 -0.37 16.61
C GLU A 106 13.30 -0.06 18.01
N ASN A 107 13.12 1.18 18.47
CA ASN A 107 13.56 1.59 19.79
C ASN A 107 12.55 1.16 20.86
N ASP A 108 12.97 0.30 21.80
CA ASP A 108 12.10 -0.26 22.83
C ASP A 108 11.50 0.78 23.78
N VAL A 109 12.23 1.85 24.07
CA VAL A 109 11.76 2.93 24.95
C VAL A 109 10.67 3.74 24.23
N LEU A 110 10.94 4.14 22.99
CA LEU A 110 9.96 4.86 22.17
C LEU A 110 8.73 3.98 21.90
N ARG A 111 8.93 2.69 21.66
CA ARG A 111 7.84 1.73 21.50
C ARG A 111 6.96 1.66 22.74
N SER A 112 7.54 1.59 23.92
CA SER A 112 6.77 1.53 25.18
C SER A 112 5.93 2.79 25.40
N VAL A 113 6.49 3.97 25.10
CA VAL A 113 5.77 5.25 25.16
C VAL A 113 4.64 5.29 24.12
N TYR A 114 4.93 4.88 22.89
CA TYR A 114 3.95 4.82 21.80
C TYR A 114 2.83 3.83 22.10
N ASP A 115 3.16 2.65 22.62
CA ASP A 115 2.17 1.64 23.00
C ASP A 115 1.26 2.17 24.12
N PHE A 116 1.83 2.79 25.15
CA PHE A 116 1.03 3.41 26.20
C PHE A 116 0.07 4.47 25.64
N TYR A 117 0.57 5.36 24.77
CA TYR A 117 -0.23 6.39 24.12
C TYR A 117 -1.32 5.79 23.21
N SER A 118 -0.96 4.79 22.40
CA SER A 118 -1.85 4.14 21.43
C SER A 118 -3.00 3.39 22.09
N PHE A 119 -2.77 2.77 23.27
CA PHE A 119 -3.82 2.02 23.96
C PHE A 119 -4.65 2.84 24.93
N ASN A 120 -4.04 3.84 25.54
CA ASN A 120 -4.70 4.58 26.62
C ASN A 120 -5.22 5.94 26.18
N VAL A 121 -4.60 6.55 25.16
CA VAL A 121 -4.92 7.92 24.74
C VAL A 121 -5.68 7.94 23.42
N ILE A 122 -5.19 7.27 22.38
CA ILE A 122 -5.80 7.32 21.04
C ILE A 122 -7.25 6.83 21.03
N PRO A 123 -7.62 5.68 21.64
CA PRO A 123 -9.01 5.23 21.65
C PRO A 123 -9.95 6.18 22.39
N LYS A 124 -9.47 6.80 23.48
CA LYS A 124 -10.26 7.79 24.23
C LYS A 124 -10.45 9.09 23.44
N LEU A 125 -9.42 9.54 22.74
CA LEU A 125 -9.53 10.68 21.82
C LEU A 125 -10.46 10.35 20.65
N GLY A 126 -10.38 9.14 20.09
CA GLY A 126 -11.29 8.67 19.05
C GLY A 126 -12.75 8.66 19.50
N GLU A 127 -13.02 8.25 20.74
CA GLU A 127 -14.35 8.29 21.35
C GLU A 127 -14.87 9.73 21.49
N ILE A 128 -14.02 10.66 21.95
CA ILE A 128 -14.40 12.06 22.21
C ILE A 128 -14.54 12.85 20.89
N VAL A 129 -13.62 12.69 19.96
CA VAL A 129 -13.52 13.52 18.74
C VAL A 129 -14.32 12.92 17.57
N ALA A 130 -14.17 11.61 17.34
CA ALA A 130 -14.78 10.93 16.20
C ALA A 130 -16.00 10.07 16.55
N ARG A 131 -16.31 9.91 17.85
CA ARG A 131 -17.34 9.00 18.38
C ARG A 131 -17.21 7.55 17.90
N ASP A 132 -15.98 7.14 17.56
CA ASP A 132 -15.67 5.83 17.01
C ASP A 132 -14.44 5.21 17.70
N ARG A 133 -14.65 4.70 18.91
CA ARG A 133 -13.63 3.98 19.67
C ARG A 133 -13.22 2.66 18.99
N GLY A 134 -14.18 2.00 18.32
CA GLY A 134 -13.98 0.68 17.74
C GLY A 134 -12.95 0.69 16.60
N SER A 135 -13.05 1.65 15.69
CA SER A 135 -12.09 1.78 14.57
C SER A 135 -10.68 2.08 15.05
N TYR A 136 -10.51 2.88 16.11
CA TYR A 136 -9.19 3.17 16.68
C TYR A 136 -8.59 1.98 17.41
N GLN A 137 -9.40 1.21 18.15
CA GLN A 137 -8.95 -0.03 18.78
C GLN A 137 -8.53 -1.05 17.73
N TYR A 138 -9.32 -1.24 16.67
CA TYR A 138 -9.00 -2.10 15.53
C TYR A 138 -7.67 -1.69 14.87
N LEU A 139 -7.43 -0.38 14.67
CA LEU A 139 -6.19 0.12 14.10
C LEU A 139 -4.98 -0.33 14.93
N VAL A 140 -5.01 -0.12 16.24
CA VAL A 140 -3.91 -0.49 17.14
C VAL A 140 -3.68 -2.00 17.17
N GLU A 141 -4.76 -2.79 17.21
CA GLU A 141 -4.68 -4.25 17.21
C GLU A 141 -4.16 -4.80 15.86
N SER A 142 -4.60 -4.24 14.74
CA SER A 142 -4.15 -4.66 13.41
C SER A 142 -2.66 -4.37 13.20
N ILE A 143 -2.16 -3.21 13.66
CA ILE A 143 -0.73 -2.88 13.64
C ILE A 143 0.08 -3.90 14.46
N ARG A 144 -0.37 -4.25 15.66
CA ARG A 144 0.34 -5.23 16.51
C ARG A 144 0.44 -6.62 15.91
N LYS A 145 -0.59 -7.06 15.21
CA LYS A 145 -0.64 -8.38 14.57
C LYS A 145 0.13 -8.42 13.26
N PHE A 146 0.41 -7.26 12.67
CA PHE A 146 1.11 -7.14 11.40
C PHE A 146 2.58 -7.59 11.54
N PRO A 147 3.19 -8.24 10.54
CA PRO A 147 4.58 -8.64 10.58
C PRO A 147 5.52 -7.46 10.81
N ARG A 148 6.62 -7.70 11.54
CA ARG A 148 7.72 -6.74 11.65
C ARG A 148 8.40 -6.56 10.29
N GLN A 149 9.15 -5.47 10.15
CA GLN A 149 9.81 -5.10 8.90
C GLN A 149 10.61 -6.27 8.29
N GLU A 150 11.49 -6.90 9.07
CA GLU A 150 12.30 -8.01 8.57
C GLU A 150 11.45 -9.23 8.20
N GLN A 151 10.42 -9.55 8.99
CA GLN A 151 9.50 -10.66 8.70
C GLN A 151 8.72 -10.43 7.38
N LEU A 152 8.28 -9.19 7.11
CA LEU A 152 7.63 -8.87 5.84
C LEU A 152 8.60 -8.94 4.67
N LYS A 153 9.83 -8.49 4.86
CA LYS A 153 10.90 -8.62 3.86
C LYS A 153 11.18 -10.10 3.56
N GLU A 154 11.34 -10.95 4.57
CA GLU A 154 11.52 -12.39 4.41
C GLU A 154 10.33 -13.02 3.66
N MET A 155 9.10 -12.65 4.03
CA MET A 155 7.89 -13.13 3.35
C MET A 155 7.88 -12.75 1.85
N MET A 156 8.31 -11.54 1.51
CA MET A 156 8.44 -11.11 0.11
C MET A 156 9.51 -11.94 -0.62
N GLN A 157 10.65 -12.21 0.02
CA GLN A 157 11.72 -13.04 -0.54
C GLN A 157 11.28 -14.48 -0.76
N ASP A 158 10.55 -15.06 0.20
CA ASP A 158 9.97 -16.41 0.11
C ASP A 158 9.03 -16.57 -1.08
N VAL A 159 8.25 -15.52 -1.39
CA VAL A 159 7.35 -15.49 -2.56
C VAL A 159 8.12 -15.41 -3.88
N GLY A 160 9.35 -14.91 -3.87
CA GLY A 160 10.20 -14.83 -5.05
C GLY A 160 10.73 -13.44 -5.40
N PHE A 161 10.30 -12.40 -4.66
CA PHE A 161 10.85 -11.06 -4.89
C PHE A 161 12.35 -11.00 -4.62
N LYS A 162 13.08 -10.27 -5.46
CA LYS A 162 14.51 -10.01 -5.33
C LYS A 162 14.75 -8.54 -4.95
N HIS A 163 15.98 -8.27 -4.46
CA HIS A 163 16.38 -6.92 -4.04
C HIS A 163 15.40 -6.29 -3.06
N VAL A 164 14.89 -7.12 -2.12
CA VAL A 164 13.91 -6.65 -1.14
C VAL A 164 14.61 -5.80 -0.09
N THR A 165 14.15 -4.56 0.03
CA THR A 165 14.62 -3.59 1.02
C THR A 165 13.45 -3.00 1.77
N TYR A 166 13.70 -2.40 2.94
CA TYR A 166 12.74 -1.53 3.58
C TYR A 166 13.41 -0.27 4.12
N GLU A 167 12.63 0.79 4.22
CA GLU A 167 12.99 2.07 4.80
C GLU A 167 12.00 2.41 5.92
N ASN A 168 12.55 2.69 7.10
CA ASN A 168 11.76 3.10 8.25
C ASN A 168 11.50 4.61 8.22
N LEU A 169 10.24 4.99 8.35
CA LEU A 169 9.78 6.35 8.51
C LEU A 169 9.35 6.58 9.96
N THR A 170 9.57 7.80 10.46
CA THR A 170 9.12 8.21 11.80
C THR A 170 9.56 7.21 12.89
N GLY A 171 10.85 6.81 12.86
CA GLY A 171 11.40 5.88 13.85
C GLY A 171 10.87 4.44 13.78
N GLY A 172 10.36 4.02 12.62
CA GLY A 172 9.82 2.67 12.39
C GLY A 172 8.31 2.55 12.60
N MET A 173 7.61 3.66 12.94
CA MET A 173 6.14 3.65 13.04
C MET A 173 5.46 3.30 11.72
N VAL A 174 6.08 3.69 10.61
CA VAL A 174 5.70 3.35 9.24
C VAL A 174 6.94 2.84 8.52
N ALA A 175 6.77 1.90 7.62
CA ALA A 175 7.85 1.41 6.77
C ALA A 175 7.41 1.32 5.30
N ILE A 176 8.36 1.59 4.39
CA ILE A 176 8.20 1.33 2.96
C ILE A 176 9.02 0.10 2.62
N HIS A 177 8.37 -0.98 2.19
CA HIS A 177 9.05 -2.14 1.63
C HIS A 177 9.04 -2.05 0.11
N THR A 178 10.13 -2.45 -0.51
CA THR A 178 10.28 -2.48 -1.97
C THR A 178 10.90 -3.81 -2.38
N GLY A 179 10.37 -4.44 -3.42
CA GLY A 179 10.91 -5.65 -4.02
C GLY A 179 10.65 -5.70 -5.52
N TYR A 180 11.38 -6.54 -6.24
CA TYR A 180 11.29 -6.66 -7.69
C TYR A 180 11.05 -8.11 -8.11
N LYS A 181 10.18 -8.31 -9.10
CA LYS A 181 10.08 -9.57 -9.84
C LYS A 181 11.13 -9.55 -10.95
N THR A 182 12.18 -10.36 -10.81
CA THR A 182 13.28 -10.39 -11.79
C THR A 182 12.87 -11.03 -13.12
N LYS A 183 13.64 -10.74 -14.16
CA LYS A 183 13.55 -11.40 -15.47
C LYS A 183 14.49 -12.61 -15.41
N ASP A 184 14.07 -13.69 -14.80
CA ASP A 184 14.86 -14.92 -14.82
C ASP A 184 14.57 -15.70 -16.10
#